data_dc49ef5ec197c4e6426c2f217d78e9c6
#
_entry.id   dc49ef5ec197c4e6426c2f217d78e9c6
#
_cell.length_a   1.000
_cell.length_b   1.000
_cell.length_c   1.000
_cell.angle_alpha   90.00
_cell.angle_beta   90.00
_cell.angle_gamma   90.00
#
_symmetry.space_group_name_H-M   'P 1'
#
loop_
_entity.id
_entity.type
_entity.pdbx_description
1 polymer ?
#
loop_
_entity_poly.entity_id
_entity_poly.type
_entity_poly.pdbx_seq_one_letter_code
_entity_poly.pdbx_strand_id
1 'polypeptide(L)'
;MLDIPHSRFEHLLSAEDFSQLTERTQSLVVDLGFDGFLYLIVTEQRPPGEDPPTFILSSYDPEFIRHYQKYHCHRYDPAAVHIRQHHYPIHWGRPSFTGTRAEPMYETARRYGLRSGASFPVVPPSITIAGFGYACDQDLETSLPHILATMPYGQLLATFVHVAVNRLLNLPSAPLPHAFTAREKACLHLAAQGYRDGDIAAQLGISARTVLFHLGNARDRKSVV
;
A
#
# COMPACT_ATOMS: atom_id res chain seq x y z
N MET A 1 11.82 -21.21 -14.18
CA MET A 1 12.14 -20.12 -13.23
C MET A 1 11.88 -18.82 -13.97
N LEU A 2 11.03 -17.95 -13.46
CA LEU A 2 10.80 -16.62 -14.06
C LEU A 2 12.12 -15.84 -13.96
N ASP A 3 12.66 -15.40 -15.08
CA ASP A 3 13.88 -14.60 -15.16
C ASP A 3 13.52 -13.20 -15.68
N ILE A 4 13.02 -12.37 -14.76
CA ILE A 4 12.71 -10.96 -15.07
C ILE A 4 13.88 -10.12 -14.56
N PRO A 5 14.65 -9.47 -15.44
CA PRO A 5 15.77 -8.64 -15.03
C PRO A 5 15.32 -7.48 -14.13
N HIS A 6 16.11 -7.19 -13.08
CA HIS A 6 15.82 -6.11 -12.14
C HIS A 6 15.65 -4.75 -12.84
N SER A 7 16.44 -4.50 -13.88
CA SER A 7 16.34 -3.27 -14.70
C SER A 7 14.94 -3.00 -15.28
N ARG A 8 14.12 -4.04 -15.49
CA ARG A 8 12.73 -3.87 -15.94
C ARG A 8 11.86 -3.15 -14.88
N PHE A 9 12.09 -3.45 -13.60
CA PHE A 9 11.42 -2.77 -12.50
C PHE A 9 11.95 -1.33 -12.35
N GLU A 10 13.27 -1.13 -12.44
CA GLU A 10 13.86 0.21 -12.39
C GLU A 10 13.35 1.10 -13.52
N HIS A 11 13.05 0.53 -14.69
CA HIS A 11 12.52 1.28 -15.82
C HIS A 11 11.16 1.94 -15.54
N LEU A 12 10.39 1.46 -14.57
CA LEU A 12 9.15 2.12 -14.12
C LEU A 12 9.43 3.51 -13.54
N LEU A 13 10.57 3.69 -12.87
CA LEU A 13 10.94 4.95 -12.22
C LEU A 13 11.21 6.09 -13.22
N SER A 14 11.51 5.77 -14.47
CA SER A 14 11.75 6.75 -15.54
C SER A 14 10.51 7.05 -16.40
N ALA A 15 9.33 6.55 -16.05
CA ALA A 15 8.10 6.88 -16.77
C ALA A 15 7.81 8.38 -16.67
N GLU A 16 7.53 9.03 -17.81
CA GLU A 16 7.32 10.47 -17.88
C GLU A 16 5.89 10.87 -17.49
N ASP A 17 4.94 9.96 -17.69
CA ASP A 17 3.53 10.13 -17.39
C ASP A 17 2.84 8.82 -16.98
N PHE A 18 1.56 8.91 -16.64
CA PHE A 18 0.77 7.75 -16.23
C PHE A 18 0.49 6.78 -17.39
N SER A 19 0.46 7.23 -18.63
CA SER A 19 0.29 6.34 -19.80
C SER A 19 1.49 5.41 -19.93
N GLN A 20 2.70 5.97 -19.94
CA GLN A 20 3.93 5.18 -19.99
C GLN A 20 4.06 4.25 -18.77
N LEU A 21 3.72 4.74 -17.57
CA LEU A 21 3.76 3.91 -16.37
C LEU A 21 2.79 2.73 -16.48
N THR A 22 1.58 2.96 -17.00
CA THR A 22 0.57 1.91 -17.22
C THR A 22 1.07 0.86 -18.20
N GLU A 23 1.59 1.28 -19.35
CA GLU A 23 2.10 0.37 -20.39
C GLU A 23 3.26 -0.50 -19.87
N ARG A 24 4.24 0.12 -19.20
CA ARG A 24 5.39 -0.60 -18.64
C ARG A 24 4.98 -1.56 -17.54
N THR A 25 4.05 -1.14 -16.67
CA THR A 25 3.50 -2.00 -15.60
C THR A 25 2.75 -3.17 -16.21
N GLN A 26 1.88 -2.92 -17.21
CA GLN A 26 1.13 -3.97 -17.90
C GLN A 26 2.06 -4.97 -18.58
N SER A 27 3.13 -4.51 -19.22
CA SER A 27 4.13 -5.40 -19.83
C SER A 27 4.75 -6.35 -18.79
N LEU A 28 5.12 -5.86 -17.61
CA LEU A 28 5.64 -6.70 -16.53
C LEU A 28 4.59 -7.68 -15.98
N VAL A 29 3.35 -7.24 -15.86
CA VAL A 29 2.23 -8.08 -15.40
C VAL A 29 1.97 -9.23 -16.37
N VAL A 30 2.03 -8.97 -17.69
CA VAL A 30 1.91 -10.00 -18.74
C VAL A 30 3.10 -10.97 -18.67
N ASP A 31 4.33 -10.48 -18.49
CA ASP A 31 5.51 -11.35 -18.33
C ASP A 31 5.42 -12.23 -17.07
N LEU A 32 4.71 -11.75 -16.03
CA LEU A 32 4.39 -12.52 -14.84
C LEU A 32 3.24 -13.52 -15.05
N GLY A 33 2.58 -13.51 -16.23
CA GLY A 33 1.50 -14.42 -16.60
C GLY A 33 0.10 -14.00 -16.11
N PHE A 34 -0.13 -12.69 -15.93
CA PHE A 34 -1.44 -12.15 -15.54
C PHE A 34 -2.00 -11.22 -16.62
N ASP A 35 -3.32 -11.04 -16.60
CA ASP A 35 -4.05 -10.32 -17.65
C ASP A 35 -4.09 -8.81 -17.40
N GLY A 36 -4.03 -8.39 -16.16
CA GLY A 36 -4.08 -6.98 -15.83
C GLY A 36 -3.77 -6.69 -14.36
N PHE A 37 -3.75 -5.39 -14.04
CA PHE A 37 -3.42 -4.89 -12.71
C PHE A 37 -4.30 -3.73 -12.27
N LEU A 38 -4.32 -3.52 -10.97
CA LEU A 38 -4.88 -2.34 -10.31
C LEU A 38 -3.92 -1.87 -9.22
N TYR A 39 -3.57 -0.59 -9.25
CA TYR A 39 -2.91 0.12 -8.17
C TYR A 39 -3.86 1.16 -7.59
N LEU A 40 -3.95 1.22 -6.27
CA LEU A 40 -4.89 2.06 -5.52
C LEU A 40 -4.18 2.85 -4.44
N ILE A 41 -4.47 4.16 -4.34
CA ILE A 41 -4.18 4.97 -3.16
C ILE A 41 -5.50 5.55 -2.63
N VAL A 42 -5.74 5.42 -1.33
CA VAL A 42 -6.84 6.08 -0.63
C VAL A 42 -6.26 6.91 0.50
N THR A 43 -6.50 8.20 0.49
CA THR A 43 -6.00 9.14 1.51
C THR A 43 -7.08 9.39 2.56
N GLU A 44 -6.81 9.12 3.84
CA GLU A 44 -7.80 9.37 4.93
C GLU A 44 -7.91 10.83 5.35
N GLN A 45 -6.98 11.69 4.95
CA GLN A 45 -7.04 13.12 5.26
C GLN A 45 -8.18 13.79 4.51
N ARG A 46 -9.31 14.01 5.19
CA ARG A 46 -10.51 14.64 4.63
C ARG A 46 -11.27 15.45 5.67
N PRO A 47 -12.04 16.48 5.24
CA PRO A 47 -13.09 17.07 6.05
C PRO A 47 -14.16 16.03 6.40
N PRO A 48 -14.79 16.11 7.58
CA PRO A 48 -15.90 15.24 7.93
C PRO A 48 -17.04 15.33 6.90
N GLY A 49 -17.47 14.19 6.36
CA GLY A 49 -18.60 14.11 5.41
C GLY A 49 -18.22 13.98 3.93
N GLU A 50 -16.96 14.10 3.55
CA GLU A 50 -16.50 13.88 2.18
C GLU A 50 -15.92 12.47 2.00
N ASP A 51 -16.01 11.92 0.76
CA ASP A 51 -15.32 10.69 0.44
C ASP A 51 -13.81 10.92 0.31
N PRO A 52 -12.97 9.97 0.78
CA PRO A 52 -11.54 10.12 0.67
C PRO A 52 -11.11 10.18 -0.81
N PRO A 53 -10.22 11.10 -1.19
CA PRO A 53 -9.68 11.12 -2.52
C PRO A 53 -9.00 9.78 -2.82
N THR A 54 -9.43 9.17 -3.94
CA THR A 54 -8.97 7.86 -4.38
C THR A 54 -8.28 8.01 -5.72
N PHE A 55 -7.01 7.63 -5.80
CA PHE A 55 -6.27 7.52 -7.04
C PHE A 55 -6.20 6.05 -7.47
N ILE A 56 -6.53 5.78 -8.73
CA ILE A 56 -6.43 4.44 -9.33
C ILE A 56 -5.60 4.52 -10.61
N LEU A 57 -4.59 3.66 -10.71
CA LEU A 57 -3.88 3.34 -11.94
C LEU A 57 -4.17 1.87 -12.27
N SER A 58 -4.70 1.59 -13.46
CA SER A 58 -5.14 0.24 -13.77
C SER A 58 -5.15 -0.03 -15.28
N SER A 59 -4.95 -1.29 -15.63
CA SER A 59 -5.20 -1.82 -16.97
C SER A 59 -6.51 -2.60 -17.08
N TYR A 60 -7.30 -2.69 -16.01
CA TYR A 60 -8.62 -3.33 -16.05
C TYR A 60 -9.60 -2.52 -16.91
N ASP A 61 -10.66 -3.18 -17.35
CA ASP A 61 -11.71 -2.54 -18.13
C ASP A 61 -12.22 -1.26 -17.45
N PRO A 62 -12.31 -0.13 -18.17
CA PRO A 62 -12.75 1.15 -17.60
C PRO A 62 -14.17 1.10 -17.02
N GLU A 63 -15.06 0.21 -17.52
CA GLU A 63 -16.42 0.06 -16.96
C GLU A 63 -16.37 -0.60 -15.58
N PHE A 64 -15.50 -1.61 -15.41
CA PHE A 64 -15.29 -2.20 -14.10
C PHE A 64 -14.70 -1.18 -13.12
N ILE A 65 -13.72 -0.39 -13.54
CA ILE A 65 -13.12 0.67 -12.68
C ILE A 65 -14.16 1.71 -12.29
N ARG A 66 -15.02 2.16 -13.23
CA ARG A 66 -16.14 3.06 -12.91
C ARG A 66 -17.11 2.43 -11.90
N HIS A 67 -17.43 1.15 -12.06
CA HIS A 67 -18.26 0.42 -11.08
C HIS A 67 -17.60 0.36 -9.72
N TYR A 68 -16.32 -0.01 -9.66
CA TYR A 68 -15.54 -0.12 -8.42
C TYR A 68 -15.49 1.20 -7.65
N GLN A 69 -15.26 2.31 -8.34
CA GLN A 69 -15.25 3.65 -7.77
C GLN A 69 -16.67 4.10 -7.32
N LYS A 70 -17.66 3.97 -8.19
CA LYS A 70 -19.05 4.41 -7.93
C LYS A 70 -19.64 3.78 -6.67
N TYR A 71 -19.34 2.51 -6.42
CA TYR A 71 -19.87 1.77 -5.27
C TYR A 71 -18.88 1.70 -4.10
N HIS A 72 -17.77 2.46 -4.16
CA HIS A 72 -16.74 2.50 -3.12
C HIS A 72 -16.29 1.10 -2.70
N CYS A 73 -16.08 0.20 -3.66
CA CYS A 73 -15.82 -1.22 -3.43
C CYS A 73 -14.58 -1.45 -2.55
N HIS A 74 -13.59 -0.56 -2.60
CA HIS A 74 -12.40 -0.60 -1.74
C HIS A 74 -12.71 -0.65 -0.23
N ARG A 75 -13.92 -0.27 0.18
CA ARG A 75 -14.33 -0.28 1.60
C ARG A 75 -14.68 -1.66 2.12
N TYR A 76 -15.06 -2.57 1.22
CA TYR A 76 -15.54 -3.91 1.58
C TYR A 76 -14.94 -5.04 0.73
N ASP A 77 -14.15 -4.73 -0.29
CA ASP A 77 -13.34 -5.69 -1.03
C ASP A 77 -12.35 -6.37 -0.08
N PRO A 78 -12.38 -7.71 0.08
CA PRO A 78 -11.50 -8.42 1.00
C PRO A 78 -10.02 -8.15 0.75
N ALA A 79 -9.59 -7.98 -0.50
CA ALA A 79 -8.22 -7.66 -0.85
C ALA A 79 -7.82 -6.25 -0.36
N ALA A 80 -8.67 -5.24 -0.58
CA ALA A 80 -8.44 -3.88 -0.12
C ALA A 80 -8.48 -3.78 1.42
N VAL A 81 -9.40 -4.51 2.07
CA VAL A 81 -9.48 -4.60 3.54
C VAL A 81 -8.22 -5.24 4.11
N HIS A 82 -7.73 -6.32 3.49
CA HIS A 82 -6.49 -6.98 3.91
C HIS A 82 -5.29 -6.03 3.82
N ILE A 83 -5.11 -5.34 2.70
CA ILE A 83 -4.02 -4.37 2.48
C ILE A 83 -4.03 -3.26 3.55
N ARG A 84 -5.21 -2.85 4.02
CA ARG A 84 -5.36 -1.85 5.09
C ARG A 84 -4.87 -2.36 6.45
N GLN A 85 -5.03 -3.64 6.72
CA GLN A 85 -4.83 -4.24 8.03
C GLN A 85 -3.49 -4.97 8.16
N HIS A 86 -2.88 -5.37 7.03
CA HIS A 86 -1.72 -6.25 7.02
C HIS A 86 -0.62 -5.73 6.10
N HIS A 87 0.63 -6.14 6.39
CA HIS A 87 1.83 -5.75 5.64
C HIS A 87 2.38 -6.89 4.76
N TYR A 88 1.60 -7.96 4.58
CA TYR A 88 1.96 -9.10 3.74
C TYR A 88 0.93 -9.31 2.63
N PRO A 89 1.35 -9.90 1.49
CA PRO A 89 0.47 -10.14 0.36
C PRO A 89 -0.67 -11.11 0.67
N ILE A 90 -1.76 -10.99 -0.10
CA ILE A 90 -2.87 -11.94 -0.11
C ILE A 90 -3.11 -12.43 -1.53
N HIS A 91 -3.38 -13.72 -1.72
CA HIS A 91 -4.03 -14.25 -2.92
C HIS A 91 -5.54 -14.28 -2.71
N TRP A 92 -6.29 -14.11 -3.77
CA TRP A 92 -7.74 -14.08 -3.72
C TRP A 92 -8.38 -14.79 -4.93
N GLY A 93 -9.60 -15.22 -4.76
CA GLY A 93 -10.45 -15.86 -5.76
C GLY A 93 -11.84 -16.05 -5.18
N ARG A 94 -12.71 -16.84 -5.80
CA ARG A 94 -14.09 -17.07 -5.36
C ARG A 94 -14.24 -17.30 -3.85
N PRO A 95 -13.45 -18.15 -3.19
CA PRO A 95 -13.61 -18.39 -1.74
C PRO A 95 -13.45 -17.16 -0.86
N SER A 96 -12.68 -16.16 -1.31
CA SER A 96 -12.46 -14.92 -0.56
C SER A 96 -13.70 -14.01 -0.52
N PHE A 97 -14.66 -14.21 -1.43
CA PHE A 97 -15.84 -13.35 -1.62
C PHE A 97 -17.15 -14.04 -1.26
N THR A 98 -17.21 -15.37 -1.35
CA THR A 98 -18.44 -16.15 -1.12
C THR A 98 -19.01 -15.89 0.28
N GLY A 99 -20.31 -15.55 0.34
CA GLY A 99 -21.01 -15.23 1.58
C GLY A 99 -20.65 -13.89 2.20
N THR A 100 -19.84 -13.07 1.53
CA THR A 100 -19.48 -11.71 1.99
C THR A 100 -20.30 -10.64 1.30
N ARG A 101 -20.27 -9.42 1.83
CA ARG A 101 -20.87 -8.23 1.17
C ARG A 101 -20.26 -7.95 -0.21
N ALA A 102 -19.04 -8.45 -0.45
CA ALA A 102 -18.31 -8.22 -1.69
C ALA A 102 -18.65 -9.21 -2.82
N GLU A 103 -19.45 -10.25 -2.55
CA GLU A 103 -19.77 -11.27 -3.56
C GLU A 103 -20.41 -10.70 -4.84
N PRO A 104 -21.38 -9.75 -4.81
CA PRO A 104 -21.91 -9.15 -6.04
C PRO A 104 -20.87 -8.36 -6.85
N MET A 105 -19.94 -7.71 -6.17
CA MET A 105 -18.81 -7.01 -6.81
C MET A 105 -17.88 -8.03 -7.50
N TYR A 106 -17.56 -9.14 -6.85
CA TYR A 106 -16.76 -10.21 -7.43
C TYR A 106 -17.41 -10.85 -8.65
N GLU A 107 -18.74 -11.11 -8.61
CA GLU A 107 -19.46 -11.62 -9.79
C GLU A 107 -19.44 -10.62 -10.95
N THR A 108 -19.40 -9.32 -10.65
CA THR A 108 -19.17 -8.29 -11.67
C THR A 108 -17.74 -8.36 -12.20
N ALA A 109 -16.72 -8.43 -11.34
CA ALA A 109 -15.32 -8.54 -11.71
C ALA A 109 -15.05 -9.74 -12.64
N ARG A 110 -15.64 -10.89 -12.36
CA ARG A 110 -15.54 -12.10 -13.19
C ARG A 110 -16.00 -11.92 -14.63
N ARG A 111 -16.97 -11.04 -14.89
CA ARG A 111 -17.43 -10.74 -16.26
C ARG A 111 -16.37 -10.00 -17.07
N TYR A 112 -15.43 -9.38 -16.38
CA TYR A 112 -14.28 -8.68 -16.98
C TYR A 112 -12.98 -9.51 -16.89
N GLY A 113 -13.07 -10.84 -16.66
CA GLY A 113 -11.90 -11.71 -16.61
C GLY A 113 -11.11 -11.64 -15.30
N LEU A 114 -11.64 -11.02 -14.25
CA LEU A 114 -10.94 -10.89 -12.96
C LEU A 114 -11.44 -11.99 -12.01
N ARG A 115 -10.91 -13.21 -12.15
CA ARG A 115 -11.37 -14.40 -11.40
C ARG A 115 -10.49 -14.72 -10.20
N SER A 116 -9.18 -14.55 -10.34
CA SER A 116 -8.24 -14.75 -9.24
C SER A 116 -7.01 -13.86 -9.41
N GLY A 117 -6.24 -13.71 -8.33
CA GLY A 117 -5.06 -12.88 -8.36
C GLY A 117 -4.38 -12.78 -7.00
N ALA A 118 -3.46 -11.83 -6.90
CA ALA A 118 -2.84 -11.46 -5.65
C ALA A 118 -2.83 -9.94 -5.47
N SER A 119 -2.79 -9.51 -4.20
CA SER A 119 -2.72 -8.10 -3.83
C SER A 119 -1.64 -7.88 -2.78
N PHE A 120 -0.92 -6.78 -2.94
CA PHE A 120 0.33 -6.45 -2.28
C PHE A 120 0.19 -5.12 -1.56
N PRO A 121 0.35 -5.08 -0.24
CA PRO A 121 0.34 -3.83 0.50
C PRO A 121 1.59 -3.02 0.16
N VAL A 122 1.39 -1.72 -0.01
CA VAL A 122 2.48 -0.74 -0.04
C VAL A 122 2.13 0.30 1.01
N VAL A 123 2.90 0.35 2.08
CA VAL A 123 2.61 1.21 3.23
C VAL A 123 3.53 2.41 3.22
N PRO A 124 3.10 3.57 2.75
CA PRO A 124 3.82 4.82 2.95
C PRO A 124 3.57 5.35 4.37
N PRO A 125 4.50 6.13 4.94
CA PRO A 125 4.38 6.66 6.29
C PRO A 125 3.21 7.62 6.51
N SER A 126 2.54 8.09 5.45
CA SER A 126 1.54 9.18 5.51
C SER A 126 0.23 8.92 4.79
N ILE A 127 0.04 7.74 4.21
CA ILE A 127 -1.15 7.41 3.43
C ILE A 127 -1.83 6.19 4.06
N THR A 128 -3.14 6.21 4.12
CA THR A 128 -3.92 5.21 4.83
C THR A 128 -3.94 3.86 4.16
N ILE A 129 -4.07 3.83 2.82
CA ILE A 129 -4.10 2.60 2.03
C ILE A 129 -3.35 2.87 0.73
N ALA A 130 -2.34 2.07 0.47
CA ALA A 130 -1.79 1.94 -0.86
C ALA A 130 -1.54 0.47 -1.14
N GLY A 131 -1.96 0.02 -2.31
CA GLY A 131 -1.78 -1.37 -2.71
C GLY A 131 -1.78 -1.54 -4.20
N PHE A 132 -1.16 -2.61 -4.61
CA PHE A 132 -1.09 -3.09 -5.97
C PHE A 132 -1.69 -4.49 -6.02
N GLY A 133 -2.36 -4.84 -7.11
CA GLY A 133 -2.83 -6.20 -7.36
C GLY A 133 -2.77 -6.54 -8.84
N TYR A 134 -2.59 -7.80 -9.14
CA TYR A 134 -2.76 -8.34 -10.49
C TYR A 134 -3.81 -9.44 -10.48
N ALA A 135 -4.42 -9.69 -11.63
CA ALA A 135 -5.48 -10.68 -11.82
C ALA A 135 -5.33 -11.45 -13.12
N CYS A 136 -5.96 -12.62 -13.15
CA CYS A 136 -6.11 -13.45 -14.36
C CYS A 136 -7.53 -14.02 -14.49
N ASP A 137 -7.89 -14.40 -15.72
CA ASP A 137 -9.16 -15.04 -16.05
C ASP A 137 -9.11 -16.57 -15.85
N GLN A 138 -8.54 -16.99 -14.70
CA GLN A 138 -8.50 -18.40 -14.28
C GLN A 138 -9.04 -18.49 -12.85
N ASP A 139 -9.77 -19.56 -12.57
CA ASP A 139 -10.23 -19.83 -11.20
C ASP A 139 -9.03 -20.16 -10.29
N LEU A 140 -9.16 -19.84 -9.01
CA LEU A 140 -8.06 -19.90 -8.03
C LEU A 140 -7.42 -21.30 -7.95
N GLU A 141 -8.20 -22.37 -8.07
CA GLU A 141 -7.69 -23.74 -8.00
C GLU A 141 -6.64 -24.00 -9.09
N THR A 142 -6.81 -23.40 -10.26
CA THR A 142 -5.88 -23.55 -11.39
C THR A 142 -4.69 -22.60 -11.26
N SER A 143 -4.93 -21.36 -10.87
CA SER A 143 -3.91 -20.30 -10.88
C SER A 143 -3.05 -20.26 -9.61
N LEU A 144 -3.49 -20.86 -8.49
CA LEU A 144 -2.84 -20.72 -7.19
C LEU A 144 -1.33 -21.08 -7.18
N PRO A 145 -0.88 -22.19 -7.78
CA PRO A 145 0.55 -22.50 -7.80
C PRO A 145 1.38 -21.41 -8.52
N HIS A 146 0.83 -20.86 -9.60
CA HIS A 146 1.47 -19.77 -10.34
C HIS A 146 1.47 -18.46 -9.56
N ILE A 147 0.34 -18.11 -8.94
CA ILE A 147 0.23 -16.93 -8.06
C ILE A 147 1.29 -16.98 -6.95
N LEU A 148 1.39 -18.11 -6.23
CA LEU A 148 2.37 -18.26 -5.16
C LEU A 148 3.82 -18.13 -5.64
N ALA A 149 4.14 -18.68 -6.81
CA ALA A 149 5.48 -18.59 -7.41
C ALA A 149 5.85 -17.16 -7.82
N THR A 150 4.86 -16.33 -8.16
CA THR A 150 5.08 -14.95 -8.65
C THR A 150 4.94 -13.88 -7.57
N MET A 151 4.41 -14.20 -6.39
CA MET A 151 4.20 -13.21 -5.31
C MET A 151 5.44 -12.38 -4.95
N PRO A 152 6.68 -12.92 -4.91
CA PRO A 152 7.87 -12.09 -4.65
C PRO A 152 8.08 -10.99 -5.69
N TYR A 153 7.84 -11.29 -6.97
CA TYR A 153 7.92 -10.32 -8.06
C TYR A 153 6.77 -9.30 -7.99
N GLY A 154 5.58 -9.75 -7.61
CA GLY A 154 4.42 -8.88 -7.39
C GLY A 154 4.66 -7.85 -6.30
N GLN A 155 5.30 -8.24 -5.18
CA GLN A 155 5.65 -7.31 -4.10
C GLN A 155 6.72 -6.31 -4.55
N LEU A 156 7.70 -6.76 -5.32
CA LEU A 156 8.72 -5.89 -5.91
C LEU A 156 8.07 -4.87 -6.87
N LEU A 157 7.21 -5.35 -7.77
CA LEU A 157 6.46 -4.52 -8.71
C LEU A 157 5.61 -3.47 -8.01
N ALA A 158 4.88 -3.86 -6.96
CA ALA A 158 4.09 -2.95 -6.13
C ALA A 158 4.92 -1.79 -5.58
N THR A 159 6.13 -2.08 -5.11
CA THR A 159 7.05 -1.07 -4.56
C THR A 159 7.50 -0.07 -5.64
N PHE A 160 7.92 -0.56 -6.81
CA PHE A 160 8.38 0.32 -7.89
C PHE A 160 7.24 1.16 -8.48
N VAL A 161 6.05 0.56 -8.68
CA VAL A 161 4.86 1.31 -9.12
C VAL A 161 4.51 2.41 -8.13
N HIS A 162 4.55 2.12 -6.83
CA HIS A 162 4.25 3.11 -5.80
C HIS A 162 5.22 4.30 -5.84
N VAL A 163 6.52 4.04 -5.95
CA VAL A 163 7.53 5.11 -6.05
C VAL A 163 7.32 5.95 -7.31
N ALA A 164 7.05 5.31 -8.45
CA ALA A 164 6.79 6.00 -9.72
C ALA A 164 5.51 6.85 -9.65
N VAL A 165 4.42 6.33 -9.09
CA VAL A 165 3.16 7.08 -8.90
C VAL A 165 3.37 8.29 -8.00
N ASN A 166 4.03 8.13 -6.85
CA ASN A 166 4.30 9.25 -5.94
C ASN A 166 5.10 10.36 -6.62
N ARG A 167 6.10 10.00 -7.43
CA ARG A 167 6.88 10.95 -8.23
C ARG A 167 6.01 11.70 -9.23
N LEU A 168 5.17 11.00 -9.98
CA LEU A 168 4.30 11.59 -11.01
C LEU A 168 3.18 12.46 -10.41
N LEU A 169 2.67 12.10 -9.23
CA LEU A 169 1.68 12.91 -8.50
C LEU A 169 2.33 14.11 -7.79
N ASN A 170 3.67 14.24 -7.83
CA ASN A 170 4.40 15.23 -7.03
C ASN A 170 4.00 15.18 -5.56
N LEU A 171 3.63 13.99 -5.08
CA LEU A 171 3.37 13.82 -3.66
C LEU A 171 4.69 14.09 -2.95
N PRO A 172 4.70 14.97 -1.93
CA PRO A 172 5.92 15.17 -1.16
C PRO A 172 6.35 13.78 -0.71
N SER A 173 7.61 13.41 -1.00
CA SER A 173 8.27 12.33 -0.27
C SER A 173 8.02 12.69 1.17
N ALA A 174 7.15 11.93 1.87
CA ALA A 174 6.65 12.37 3.15
C ALA A 174 7.86 12.82 3.95
N PRO A 175 7.96 14.09 4.38
CA PRO A 175 8.94 14.41 5.37
C PRO A 175 8.62 13.44 6.48
N LEU A 176 9.59 12.63 6.87
CA LEU A 176 9.47 11.81 8.08
C LEU A 176 8.82 12.73 9.11
N PRO A 177 7.60 12.41 9.62
CA PRO A 177 6.80 13.36 10.39
C PRO A 177 7.71 13.92 11.46
N HIS A 178 8.08 15.18 11.31
CA HIS A 178 9.07 15.95 12.05
C HIS A 178 10.08 15.04 12.74
N ALA A 179 11.20 14.74 12.03
CA ALA A 179 12.24 13.86 12.57
C ALA A 179 12.49 14.27 14.02
N PHE A 180 12.23 13.36 14.95
CA PHE A 180 12.49 13.65 16.37
C PHE A 180 13.88 14.27 16.50
N THR A 181 14.02 15.32 17.22
CA THR A 181 15.32 15.89 17.53
C THR A 181 16.23 14.81 18.16
N ALA A 182 17.52 14.98 18.09
CA ALA A 182 18.46 14.02 18.70
C ALA A 182 18.14 13.78 20.18
N ARG A 183 17.70 14.81 20.91
CA ARG A 183 17.30 14.72 22.32
C ARG A 183 15.99 13.96 22.52
N GLU A 184 14.98 14.18 21.68
CA GLU A 184 13.73 13.42 21.72
C GLU A 184 13.96 11.94 21.42
N LYS A 185 14.78 11.62 20.40
CA LYS A 185 15.19 10.24 20.09
C LYS A 185 15.89 9.56 21.26
N ALA A 186 16.85 10.26 21.89
CA ALA A 186 17.57 9.71 23.04
C ALA A 186 16.64 9.43 24.22
N CYS A 187 15.73 10.37 24.56
CA CYS A 187 14.74 10.16 25.60
C CYS A 187 13.79 9.00 25.31
N LEU A 188 13.26 8.92 24.07
CA LEU A 188 12.39 7.83 23.63
C LEU A 188 13.09 6.47 23.67
N HIS A 189 14.35 6.41 23.25
CA HIS A 189 15.13 5.18 23.26
C HIS A 189 15.32 4.63 24.69
N LEU A 190 15.70 5.48 25.62
CA LEU A 190 15.88 5.09 27.03
C LEU A 190 14.54 4.74 27.69
N ALA A 191 13.47 5.49 27.41
CA ALA A 191 12.13 5.17 27.91
C ALA A 191 11.63 3.81 27.37
N ALA A 192 11.90 3.48 26.11
CA ALA A 192 11.57 2.19 25.51
C ALA A 192 12.35 1.01 26.16
N GLN A 193 13.50 1.28 26.75
CA GLN A 193 14.29 0.31 27.53
C GLN A 193 13.81 0.19 28.99
N GLY A 194 12.77 0.94 29.38
CA GLY A 194 12.17 0.88 30.71
C GLY A 194 12.83 1.81 31.78
N TYR A 195 13.74 2.70 31.35
CA TYR A 195 14.31 3.67 32.29
C TYR A 195 13.27 4.70 32.74
N ARG A 196 13.33 5.08 34.03
CA ARG A 196 12.49 6.16 34.57
C ARG A 196 13.07 7.54 34.24
N ASP A 197 12.26 8.57 34.29
CA ASP A 197 12.63 9.94 33.91
C ASP A 197 13.89 10.45 34.65
N GLY A 198 14.06 10.06 35.94
CA GLY A 198 15.25 10.38 36.72
C GLY A 198 16.54 9.70 36.19
N ASP A 199 16.44 8.45 35.79
CA ASP A 199 17.56 7.67 35.26
C ASP A 199 17.95 8.19 33.87
N ILE A 200 16.95 8.53 33.05
CA ILE A 200 17.13 9.15 31.72
C ILE A 200 17.83 10.51 31.88
N ALA A 201 17.39 11.30 32.87
CA ALA A 201 17.98 12.60 33.16
C ALA A 201 19.45 12.49 33.53
N ALA A 202 19.78 11.51 34.39
CA ALA A 202 21.17 11.24 34.79
C ALA A 202 22.05 10.81 33.61
N GLN A 203 21.57 9.90 32.75
CA GLN A 203 22.32 9.42 31.59
C GLN A 203 22.52 10.48 30.51
N LEU A 204 21.55 11.37 30.32
CA LEU A 204 21.60 12.39 29.28
C LEU A 204 22.18 13.73 29.76
N GLY A 205 22.49 13.86 31.07
CA GLY A 205 23.02 15.08 31.69
C GLY A 205 22.02 16.25 31.61
N ILE A 206 20.73 16.00 31.80
CA ILE A 206 19.65 16.99 31.78
C ILE A 206 18.73 16.82 33.00
N SER A 207 17.81 17.76 33.24
CA SER A 207 16.85 17.63 34.33
C SER A 207 15.71 16.64 33.97
N ALA A 208 15.10 15.98 34.97
CA ALA A 208 13.92 15.14 34.77
C ALA A 208 12.75 15.91 34.12
N ARG A 209 12.61 17.21 34.45
CA ARG A 209 11.64 18.11 33.80
C ARG A 209 11.92 18.27 32.30
N THR A 210 13.19 18.34 31.90
CA THR A 210 13.61 18.40 30.49
C THR A 210 13.33 17.09 29.77
N VAL A 211 13.49 15.93 30.43
CA VAL A 211 13.10 14.63 29.88
C VAL A 211 11.60 14.59 29.61
N LEU A 212 10.77 14.97 30.59
CA LEU A 212 9.30 15.06 30.43
C LEU A 212 8.90 15.99 29.30
N PHE A 213 9.58 17.11 29.12
CA PHE A 213 9.36 18.06 28.02
C PHE A 213 9.65 17.40 26.66
N HIS A 214 10.79 16.69 26.51
CA HIS A 214 11.13 16.00 25.26
C HIS A 214 10.17 14.83 24.96
N LEU A 215 9.79 14.02 25.95
CA LEU A 215 8.83 12.95 25.81
C LEU A 215 7.42 13.49 25.52
N GLY A 216 7.02 14.60 26.13
CA GLY A 216 5.77 15.29 25.86
C GLY A 216 5.71 15.79 24.42
N ASN A 217 6.74 16.50 23.96
CA ASN A 217 6.82 16.95 22.56
C ASN A 217 6.77 15.78 21.56
N ALA A 218 7.45 14.69 21.88
CA ALA A 218 7.43 13.50 21.03
C ALA A 218 6.05 12.85 20.98
N ARG A 219 5.30 12.84 22.09
CA ARG A 219 3.92 12.34 22.17
C ARG A 219 2.95 13.25 21.41
N ASP A 220 3.05 14.56 21.63
CA ASP A 220 2.10 15.53 21.07
C ASP A 220 2.23 15.63 19.54
N ARG A 221 3.44 15.39 18.98
CA ARG A 221 3.65 15.26 17.55
C ARG A 221 2.97 14.02 16.93
N LYS A 222 2.73 12.98 17.74
CA LYS A 222 1.98 11.79 17.32
C LYS A 222 0.47 12.03 17.27
N SER A 223 -0.03 13.07 17.96
CA SER A 223 -1.45 13.43 18.01
C SER A 223 -1.88 14.40 16.90
N VAL A 224 -0.98 14.80 16.01
CA VAL A 224 -1.23 15.71 14.88
C VAL A 224 -1.22 14.95 13.55
N VAL A 225 -1.37 13.60 13.61
CA VAL A 225 -1.57 12.74 12.43
C VAL A 225 -2.96 12.14 12.48
#